data_9e1f62f878569866db7160e1afec44a7
#
_entry.id   9e1f62f878569866db7160e1afec44a7
#
_cell.length_a   1.000
_cell.length_b   1.000
_cell.length_c   1.000
_cell.angle_alpha   90.00
_cell.angle_beta   90.00
_cell.angle_gamma   90.00
#
_symmetry.space_group_name_H-M   'P 1'
#
loop_
_entity.id
_entity.type
_entity.pdbx_description
1 polymer ?
#
loop_
_entity_poly.entity_id
_entity_poly.type
_entity_poly.pdbx_seq_one_letter_code
_entity_poly.pdbx_strand_id
1 'polypeptide(L)'
;MHPISKTVTNEYIILCILILNLLCKVKQKYNKCLPFRIFIFIFAQIFVLMLKFKSFGSGSSGNCYYLSNGEDALLIDAGVGIRALKRYFKEAQLKFDNVRGVLITHDHADHIKAVAHLANDYRIPVYTTTKIHEGIRKSYCVTEKIEAEYVKLLEKEQETEIGCFSVCSFEVPHDGTDNVGYRIRTEGKTFCVLTDIGHITPTAEQMIKDANYLVLESNYDNSMLEMGPYPAYLKERIGGENGHLCNTDAAKALAENYHEGLSHVWLCHLSEENNHPTIVEKCIGAHLYEIGLIVGKDISIEVLRRKVPSDMYEL
;
A
#
# COMPACT_ATOMS: atom_id res chain seq x y z
N MET A 1 19.11 -14.74 5.73
CA MET A 1 18.04 -15.73 5.96
C MET A 1 17.30 -15.28 7.22
N HIS A 2 16.22 -14.49 7.07
CA HIS A 2 15.35 -14.12 8.18
C HIS A 2 14.26 -15.18 8.34
N PRO A 3 13.88 -15.54 9.55
CA PRO A 3 12.83 -16.53 9.75
C PRO A 3 11.48 -15.91 9.36
N ILE A 4 10.85 -16.50 8.36
CA ILE A 4 9.45 -16.31 8.01
C ILE A 4 8.62 -16.39 9.29
N SER A 5 7.76 -15.43 9.51
CA SER A 5 6.86 -15.33 10.65
C SER A 5 6.15 -16.68 10.90
N LYS A 6 6.59 -17.40 11.92
CA LYS A 6 6.09 -18.74 12.29
C LYS A 6 4.62 -18.75 12.73
N THR A 7 4.02 -17.59 12.95
CA THR A 7 2.68 -17.48 13.52
C THR A 7 1.58 -17.66 12.48
N VAL A 8 1.70 -17.02 11.32
CA VAL A 8 0.72 -17.14 10.22
C VAL A 8 0.74 -18.55 9.62
N THR A 9 1.94 -19.13 9.45
CA THR A 9 2.09 -20.51 8.98
C THR A 9 1.45 -21.54 9.92
N ASN A 10 1.45 -21.29 11.23
CA ASN A 10 0.87 -22.22 12.20
C ASN A 10 -0.67 -22.21 12.19
N GLU A 11 -1.33 -21.07 12.04
CA GLU A 11 -2.80 -21.00 11.97
C GLU A 11 -3.33 -21.66 10.69
N TYR A 12 -2.68 -21.46 9.55
CA TYR A 12 -3.03 -22.15 8.30
C TYR A 12 -2.78 -23.63 8.36
N ILE A 13 -1.66 -24.07 8.96
CA ILE A 13 -1.39 -25.49 9.19
C ILE A 13 -2.46 -26.10 10.12
N ILE A 14 -2.85 -25.40 11.17
CA ILE A 14 -3.92 -25.82 12.10
C ILE A 14 -5.26 -25.91 11.34
N LEU A 15 -5.62 -24.92 10.54
CA LEU A 15 -6.83 -24.93 9.72
C LEU A 15 -6.81 -26.09 8.71
N CYS A 16 -5.70 -26.30 8.04
CA CYS A 16 -5.52 -27.45 7.13
C CYS A 16 -5.67 -28.80 7.85
N ILE A 17 -5.10 -28.92 9.05
CA ILE A 17 -5.23 -30.13 9.87
C ILE A 17 -6.68 -30.31 10.35
N LEU A 18 -7.37 -29.25 10.72
CA LEU A 18 -8.79 -29.31 11.11
C LEU A 18 -9.68 -29.71 9.94
N ILE A 19 -9.46 -29.17 8.75
CA ILE A 19 -10.19 -29.53 7.52
C ILE A 19 -9.89 -31.00 7.14
N LEU A 20 -8.63 -31.42 7.19
CA LEU A 20 -8.25 -32.82 6.97
C LEU A 20 -8.94 -33.77 7.95
N ASN A 21 -8.97 -33.44 9.24
CA ASN A 21 -9.65 -34.23 10.27
C ASN A 21 -11.17 -34.28 10.05
N LEU A 22 -11.78 -33.17 9.62
CA LEU A 22 -13.19 -33.11 9.29
C LEU A 22 -13.54 -33.99 8.09
N LEU A 23 -12.71 -33.95 7.04
CA LEU A 23 -12.87 -34.78 5.83
C LEU A 23 -12.66 -36.27 6.14
N CYS A 24 -11.70 -36.62 7.02
CA CYS A 24 -11.53 -37.99 7.49
C CYS A 24 -12.75 -38.51 8.27
N LYS A 25 -13.34 -37.68 9.14
CA LYS A 25 -14.58 -38.00 9.87
C LYS A 25 -15.79 -38.20 8.93
N VAL A 26 -15.91 -37.34 7.89
CA VAL A 26 -16.94 -37.45 6.88
C VAL A 26 -16.76 -38.75 6.06
N LYS A 27 -15.51 -39.10 5.70
CA LYS A 27 -15.21 -40.38 5.04
C LYS A 27 -15.60 -41.59 5.88
N GLN A 28 -15.29 -41.56 7.18
CA GLN A 28 -15.68 -42.65 8.10
C GLN A 28 -17.19 -42.77 8.28
N LYS A 29 -17.92 -41.64 8.34
CA LYS A 29 -19.36 -41.60 8.61
C LYS A 29 -20.22 -41.98 7.40
N TYR A 30 -19.76 -41.66 6.16
CA TYR A 30 -20.58 -41.81 4.97
C TYR A 30 -20.03 -42.79 3.92
N ASN A 31 -18.90 -43.41 4.18
CA ASN A 31 -18.20 -44.34 3.27
C ASN A 31 -18.05 -43.83 1.82
N LYS A 32 -18.01 -42.47 1.66
CA LYS A 32 -17.84 -41.77 0.39
C LYS A 32 -16.49 -41.11 0.35
N CYS A 33 -15.62 -41.48 -0.59
CA CYS A 33 -14.45 -40.69 -0.92
C CYS A 33 -14.87 -39.40 -1.61
N LEU A 34 -14.65 -38.26 -1.00
CA LEU A 34 -14.62 -37.02 -1.79
C LEU A 34 -13.55 -37.19 -2.87
N PRO A 35 -13.84 -36.90 -4.14
CA PRO A 35 -12.82 -36.99 -5.18
C PRO A 35 -11.62 -36.12 -4.80
N PHE A 36 -10.42 -36.68 -4.90
CA PHE A 36 -9.15 -35.96 -4.64
C PHE A 36 -9.06 -34.62 -5.38
N ARG A 37 -9.76 -34.53 -6.54
CA ARG A 37 -9.92 -33.26 -7.29
C ARG A 37 -10.67 -32.17 -6.53
N ILE A 38 -11.68 -32.49 -5.73
CA ILE A 38 -12.43 -31.50 -4.92
C ILE A 38 -11.52 -31.02 -3.77
N PHE A 39 -10.72 -31.91 -3.19
CA PHE A 39 -9.74 -31.55 -2.16
C PHE A 39 -8.67 -30.60 -2.71
N ILE A 40 -8.08 -30.91 -3.89
CA ILE A 40 -7.13 -30.02 -4.57
C ILE A 40 -7.80 -28.69 -4.94
N PHE A 41 -9.05 -28.69 -5.38
CA PHE A 41 -9.76 -27.47 -5.76
C PHE A 41 -10.05 -26.57 -4.54
N ILE A 42 -10.50 -27.14 -3.41
CA ILE A 42 -10.70 -26.41 -2.15
C ILE A 42 -9.34 -25.90 -1.60
N PHE A 43 -8.30 -26.74 -1.66
CA PHE A 43 -6.95 -26.37 -1.21
C PHE A 43 -6.33 -25.29 -2.11
N ALA A 44 -6.53 -25.38 -3.43
CA ALA A 44 -6.11 -24.36 -4.38
C ALA A 44 -6.87 -23.04 -4.18
N GLN A 45 -8.17 -23.07 -3.88
CA GLN A 45 -8.95 -21.87 -3.55
C GLN A 45 -8.49 -21.22 -2.23
N ILE A 46 -8.17 -22.00 -1.19
CA ILE A 46 -7.63 -21.47 0.07
C ILE A 46 -6.24 -20.83 -0.16
N PHE A 47 -5.45 -21.37 -1.08
CA PHE A 47 -4.11 -20.81 -1.41
C PHE A 47 -4.16 -19.61 -2.36
N VAL A 48 -5.27 -19.40 -3.09
CA VAL A 48 -5.44 -18.31 -4.06
C VAL A 48 -5.89 -16.99 -3.39
N LEU A 49 -6.41 -17.04 -2.17
CA LEU A 49 -7.03 -15.89 -1.48
C LEU A 49 -6.07 -15.14 -0.53
N MET A 50 -4.76 -15.21 -0.73
CA MET A 50 -3.81 -14.43 0.07
C MET A 50 -3.62 -13.05 -0.53
N LEU A 51 -3.93 -12.03 0.25
CA LEU A 51 -3.63 -10.65 -0.12
C LEU A 51 -2.10 -10.49 -0.22
N LYS A 52 -1.62 -9.91 -1.33
CA LYS A 52 -0.20 -9.71 -1.60
C LYS A 52 0.08 -8.23 -1.79
N PHE A 53 1.12 -7.76 -1.14
CA PHE A 53 1.59 -6.39 -1.28
C PHE A 53 3.05 -6.36 -1.72
N LYS A 54 3.40 -5.37 -2.56
CA LYS A 54 4.80 -5.11 -2.96
C LYS A 54 4.98 -3.64 -3.29
N SER A 55 6.05 -3.04 -2.77
CA SER A 55 6.50 -1.72 -3.22
C SER A 55 7.52 -1.88 -4.35
N PHE A 56 7.36 -1.14 -5.44
CA PHE A 56 8.36 -1.04 -6.51
C PHE A 56 9.28 0.15 -6.34
N GLY A 57 8.92 1.08 -5.47
CA GLY A 57 9.64 2.27 -5.07
C GLY A 57 8.77 3.12 -4.16
N SER A 58 9.40 3.85 -3.21
CA SER A 58 8.71 4.67 -2.22
C SER A 58 9.55 5.89 -1.84
N GLY A 59 9.34 7.00 -2.54
CA GLY A 59 10.03 8.28 -2.32
C GLY A 59 10.09 9.16 -3.56
N SER A 60 10.68 10.32 -3.49
CA SER A 60 10.70 11.36 -4.53
C SER A 60 11.30 10.92 -5.90
N SER A 61 11.90 9.74 -5.98
CA SER A 61 12.35 9.16 -7.25
C SER A 61 11.27 8.39 -8.00
N GLY A 62 10.24 7.94 -7.29
CA GLY A 62 9.06 7.28 -7.84
C GLY A 62 8.38 6.37 -6.84
N ASN A 63 7.07 6.54 -6.71
CA ASN A 63 6.19 5.77 -5.85
C ASN A 63 5.34 4.84 -6.72
N CYS A 64 5.27 3.57 -6.36
CA CYS A 64 4.39 2.61 -7.01
C CYS A 64 4.24 1.38 -6.11
N TYR A 65 3.00 1.08 -5.74
CA TYR A 65 2.66 -0.07 -4.91
C TYR A 65 1.74 -1.02 -5.67
N TYR A 66 1.93 -2.31 -5.47
CA TYR A 66 1.13 -3.38 -6.03
C TYR A 66 0.37 -4.08 -4.92
N LEU A 67 -0.93 -4.19 -5.05
CA LEU A 67 -1.82 -4.91 -4.16
C LEU A 67 -2.62 -5.93 -4.96
N SER A 68 -2.64 -7.20 -4.53
CA SER A 68 -3.37 -8.26 -5.22
C SER A 68 -4.01 -9.22 -4.23
N ASN A 69 -5.20 -9.71 -4.56
CA ASN A 69 -5.85 -10.81 -3.86
C ASN A 69 -5.59 -12.19 -4.51
N GLY A 70 -4.63 -12.26 -5.44
CA GLY A 70 -4.29 -13.48 -6.17
C GLY A 70 -4.99 -13.62 -7.52
N GLU A 71 -6.19 -13.09 -7.69
CA GLU A 71 -6.95 -13.07 -8.95
C GLU A 71 -6.77 -11.72 -9.66
N ASP A 72 -7.13 -10.65 -8.97
CA ASP A 72 -7.03 -9.27 -9.44
C ASP A 72 -5.93 -8.52 -8.72
N ALA A 73 -5.46 -7.43 -9.33
CA ALA A 73 -4.48 -6.53 -8.74
C ALA A 73 -4.82 -5.06 -8.99
N LEU A 74 -4.32 -4.20 -8.11
CA LEU A 74 -4.29 -2.75 -8.28
C LEU A 74 -2.85 -2.26 -8.24
N LEU A 75 -2.57 -1.20 -8.97
CA LEU A 75 -1.41 -0.35 -8.74
C LEU A 75 -1.86 0.90 -8.01
N ILE A 76 -1.12 1.31 -7.01
CA ILE A 76 -1.28 2.60 -6.34
C ILE A 76 -0.07 3.42 -6.69
N ASP A 77 -0.30 4.52 -7.38
CA ASP A 77 0.67 5.36 -8.06
C ASP A 77 1.47 4.67 -9.19
N ALA A 78 2.03 5.48 -10.06
CA ALA A 78 2.76 5.08 -11.26
C ALA A 78 4.03 5.93 -11.44
N GLY A 79 4.69 6.28 -10.35
CA GLY A 79 5.87 7.16 -10.36
C GLY A 79 7.16 6.46 -10.76
N VAL A 80 7.21 5.14 -10.67
CA VAL A 80 8.32 4.33 -11.18
C VAL A 80 8.24 4.31 -12.71
N GLY A 81 9.33 4.73 -13.39
CA GLY A 81 9.34 4.77 -14.85
C GLY A 81 9.05 3.41 -15.50
N ILE A 82 8.29 3.41 -16.60
CA ILE A 82 7.73 2.21 -17.24
C ILE A 82 8.78 1.12 -17.55
N ARG A 83 10.00 1.50 -17.94
CA ARG A 83 11.07 0.51 -18.22
C ARG A 83 11.49 -0.26 -16.97
N ALA A 84 11.62 0.42 -15.84
CA ALA A 84 11.94 -0.20 -14.56
C ALA A 84 10.77 -1.06 -14.07
N LEU A 85 9.54 -0.55 -14.17
CA LEU A 85 8.33 -1.26 -13.76
C LEU A 85 8.16 -2.58 -14.54
N LYS A 86 8.36 -2.57 -15.89
CA LYS A 86 8.38 -3.80 -16.71
C LYS A 86 9.39 -4.83 -16.21
N ARG A 87 10.60 -4.39 -15.89
CA ARG A 87 11.64 -5.27 -15.34
C ARG A 87 11.20 -5.86 -14.00
N TYR A 88 10.69 -5.03 -13.08
CA TYR A 88 10.26 -5.46 -11.76
C TYR A 88 9.07 -6.44 -11.81
N PHE A 89 8.12 -6.23 -12.72
CA PHE A 89 7.03 -7.17 -12.95
C PHE A 89 7.56 -8.52 -13.43
N LYS A 90 8.52 -8.51 -14.37
CA LYS A 90 9.16 -9.74 -14.87
C LYS A 90 9.95 -10.47 -13.77
N GLU A 91 10.74 -9.76 -12.98
CA GLU A 91 11.52 -10.31 -11.87
C GLU A 91 10.62 -10.92 -10.77
N ALA A 92 9.48 -10.28 -10.50
CA ALA A 92 8.50 -10.76 -9.54
C ALA A 92 7.50 -11.78 -10.13
N GLN A 93 7.64 -12.16 -11.41
CA GLN A 93 6.73 -13.05 -12.15
C GLN A 93 5.27 -12.56 -12.17
N LEU A 94 5.06 -11.24 -12.13
CA LEU A 94 3.76 -10.59 -12.19
C LEU A 94 3.36 -10.30 -13.65
N LYS A 95 2.05 -10.18 -13.88
CA LYS A 95 1.46 -9.86 -15.17
C LYS A 95 0.62 -8.58 -15.08
N PHE A 96 0.74 -7.72 -16.07
CA PHE A 96 -0.12 -6.54 -16.18
C PHE A 96 -1.59 -6.90 -16.46
N ASP A 97 -1.85 -8.04 -17.09
CA ASP A 97 -3.20 -8.50 -17.43
C ASP A 97 -4.12 -8.69 -16.21
N ASN A 98 -3.55 -8.90 -15.02
CA ASN A 98 -4.30 -9.02 -13.78
C ASN A 98 -4.57 -7.66 -13.11
N VAL A 99 -3.94 -6.58 -13.59
CA VAL A 99 -4.10 -5.25 -13.01
C VAL A 99 -5.41 -4.63 -13.51
N ARG A 100 -6.36 -4.43 -12.61
CA ARG A 100 -7.70 -3.89 -12.92
C ARG A 100 -7.75 -2.38 -12.92
N GLY A 101 -6.77 -1.72 -12.31
CA GLY A 101 -6.69 -0.26 -12.26
C GLY A 101 -5.40 0.26 -11.69
N VAL A 102 -5.09 1.50 -12.05
CA VAL A 102 -4.08 2.33 -11.40
C VAL A 102 -4.82 3.41 -10.61
N LEU A 103 -4.61 3.44 -9.30
CA LEU A 103 -5.11 4.49 -8.42
C LEU A 103 -4.03 5.57 -8.31
N ILE A 104 -4.36 6.83 -8.57
CA ILE A 104 -3.39 7.93 -8.45
C ILE A 104 -3.76 8.81 -7.26
N THR A 105 -2.81 8.98 -6.34
CA THR A 105 -2.99 9.77 -5.12
C THR A 105 -2.98 11.28 -5.40
N HIS A 106 -2.06 11.74 -6.25
CA HIS A 106 -1.94 13.14 -6.68
C HIS A 106 -1.06 13.27 -7.94
N ASP A 107 -0.92 14.47 -8.47
CA ASP A 107 -0.33 14.74 -9.79
C ASP A 107 1.17 15.09 -9.79
N HIS A 108 1.89 14.88 -8.68
CA HIS A 108 3.34 15.06 -8.67
C HIS A 108 4.07 14.05 -9.55
N ALA A 109 5.20 14.47 -10.12
CA ALA A 109 5.94 13.69 -11.11
C ALA A 109 6.34 12.29 -10.63
N ASP A 110 6.68 12.14 -9.36
CA ASP A 110 7.08 10.88 -8.74
C ASP A 110 5.91 9.94 -8.43
N HIS A 111 4.68 10.32 -8.81
CA HIS A 111 3.47 9.49 -8.72
C HIS A 111 2.86 9.13 -10.08
N ILE A 112 3.24 9.83 -11.18
CA ILE A 112 2.51 9.72 -12.45
C ILE A 112 3.38 9.39 -13.68
N LYS A 113 4.71 9.23 -13.55
CA LYS A 113 5.64 9.06 -14.71
C LYS A 113 5.24 7.98 -15.70
N ALA A 114 4.69 6.85 -15.25
CA ALA A 114 4.34 5.72 -16.11
C ALA A 114 2.84 5.66 -16.44
N VAL A 115 2.01 6.58 -15.93
CA VAL A 115 0.56 6.47 -15.95
C VAL A 115 -0.02 6.34 -17.37
N ALA A 116 0.45 7.16 -18.32
CA ALA A 116 -0.02 7.11 -19.71
C ALA A 116 0.35 5.80 -20.41
N HIS A 117 1.57 5.29 -20.17
CA HIS A 117 1.99 4.00 -20.69
C HIS A 117 1.18 2.84 -20.11
N LEU A 118 0.86 2.87 -18.81
CA LEU A 118 0.00 1.84 -18.20
C LEU A 118 -1.40 1.87 -18.80
N ALA A 119 -1.94 3.06 -19.02
CA ALA A 119 -3.24 3.24 -19.63
C ALA A 119 -3.27 2.80 -21.11
N ASN A 120 -2.43 3.40 -21.93
CA ASN A 120 -2.54 3.27 -23.39
C ASN A 120 -1.93 1.95 -23.92
N ASP A 121 -0.72 1.56 -23.45
CA ASP A 121 -0.03 0.36 -23.93
C ASP A 121 -0.58 -0.94 -23.30
N TYR A 122 -1.01 -0.87 -22.01
CA TYR A 122 -1.48 -2.04 -21.26
C TYR A 122 -3.00 -2.05 -21.03
N ARG A 123 -3.71 -1.00 -21.49
CA ARG A 123 -5.17 -0.87 -21.38
C ARG A 123 -5.68 -0.94 -19.94
N ILE A 124 -4.90 -0.38 -19.01
CA ILE A 124 -5.24 -0.38 -17.58
C ILE A 124 -5.95 0.95 -17.27
N PRO A 125 -7.21 0.92 -16.78
CA PRO A 125 -7.92 2.14 -16.40
C PRO A 125 -7.21 2.88 -15.27
N VAL A 126 -7.24 4.21 -15.33
CA VAL A 126 -6.65 5.12 -14.33
C VAL A 126 -7.78 5.76 -13.52
N TYR A 127 -7.81 5.47 -12.24
CA TYR A 127 -8.84 5.92 -11.31
C TYR A 127 -8.29 7.02 -10.41
N THR A 128 -8.90 8.18 -10.44
CA THR A 128 -8.62 9.29 -9.52
C THR A 128 -9.68 10.38 -9.66
N THR A 129 -9.54 11.50 -8.92
CA THR A 129 -10.48 12.63 -9.02
C THR A 129 -10.34 13.39 -10.34
N THR A 130 -11.37 14.14 -10.70
CA THR A 130 -11.35 15.00 -11.89
C THR A 130 -10.16 15.97 -11.87
N LYS A 131 -9.87 16.57 -10.72
CA LYS A 131 -8.79 17.56 -10.59
C LYS A 131 -7.41 16.92 -10.78
N ILE A 132 -7.19 15.72 -10.22
CA ILE A 132 -5.92 14.99 -10.41
C ILE A 132 -5.75 14.61 -11.89
N HIS A 133 -6.81 14.15 -12.58
CA HIS A 133 -6.74 13.89 -14.03
C HIS A 133 -6.39 15.16 -14.82
N GLU A 134 -6.91 16.32 -14.43
CA GLU A 134 -6.54 17.60 -15.04
C GLU A 134 -5.07 17.95 -14.78
N GLY A 135 -4.56 17.70 -13.57
CA GLY A 135 -3.16 17.86 -13.20
C GLY A 135 -2.26 16.95 -14.03
N ILE A 136 -2.58 15.67 -14.14
CA ILE A 136 -1.87 14.69 -14.99
C ILE A 136 -1.79 15.19 -16.44
N ARG A 137 -2.92 15.68 -16.99
CA ARG A 137 -2.98 16.18 -18.36
C ARG A 137 -2.08 17.39 -18.61
N LYS A 138 -1.83 18.21 -17.59
CA LYS A 138 -0.99 19.42 -17.64
C LYS A 138 0.46 19.13 -17.27
N SER A 139 0.75 17.96 -16.70
CA SER A 139 2.08 17.64 -16.20
C SER A 139 3.10 17.47 -17.33
N TYR A 140 4.28 18.07 -17.14
CA TYR A 140 5.39 17.98 -18.10
C TYR A 140 6.02 16.58 -18.20
N CYS A 141 5.85 15.74 -17.17
CA CYS A 141 6.42 14.39 -17.15
C CYS A 141 5.52 13.35 -17.85
N VAL A 142 4.26 13.69 -18.16
CA VAL A 142 3.32 12.85 -18.89
C VAL A 142 3.18 13.38 -20.32
N THR A 143 4.06 12.93 -21.21
CA THR A 143 4.13 13.44 -22.58
C THR A 143 3.00 12.96 -23.48
N GLU A 144 2.45 11.79 -23.21
CA GLU A 144 1.27 11.26 -23.89
C GLU A 144 0.02 11.49 -23.02
N LYS A 145 -1.08 11.84 -23.69
CA LYS A 145 -2.38 11.92 -22.99
C LYS A 145 -2.94 10.53 -22.75
N ILE A 146 -3.56 10.33 -21.60
CA ILE A 146 -4.34 9.13 -21.33
C ILE A 146 -5.54 9.14 -22.27
N GLU A 147 -5.77 8.04 -23.01
CA GLU A 147 -6.93 7.88 -23.86
C GLU A 147 -8.22 7.91 -23.03
N ALA A 148 -9.27 8.56 -23.54
CA ALA A 148 -10.48 8.86 -22.78
C ALA A 148 -11.19 7.62 -22.20
N GLU A 149 -11.06 6.47 -22.86
CA GLU A 149 -11.66 5.22 -22.41
C GLU A 149 -11.03 4.68 -21.11
N TYR A 150 -9.75 5.02 -20.84
CA TYR A 150 -9.02 4.61 -19.62
C TYR A 150 -9.10 5.64 -18.47
N VAL A 151 -9.67 6.83 -18.72
CA VAL A 151 -9.94 7.81 -17.67
C VAL A 151 -11.17 7.39 -16.87
N LYS A 152 -10.99 7.11 -15.57
CA LYS A 152 -12.07 6.76 -14.65
C LYS A 152 -12.08 7.72 -13.48
N LEU A 153 -13.25 8.28 -13.19
CA LEU A 153 -13.41 9.26 -12.12
C LEU A 153 -13.80 8.57 -10.83
N LEU A 154 -13.17 9.03 -9.74
CA LEU A 154 -13.56 8.70 -8.37
C LEU A 154 -14.12 9.94 -7.68
N GLU A 155 -15.23 9.77 -7.01
CA GLU A 155 -15.75 10.77 -6.07
C GLU A 155 -15.22 10.45 -4.68
N LYS A 156 -14.70 11.47 -3.96
CA LYS A 156 -14.19 11.29 -2.60
C LYS A 156 -15.31 10.75 -1.70
N GLU A 157 -14.93 9.88 -0.76
CA GLU A 157 -15.83 9.26 0.23
C GLU A 157 -16.91 8.33 -0.35
N GLN A 158 -16.83 8.00 -1.64
CA GLN A 158 -17.71 7.03 -2.29
C GLN A 158 -16.95 5.74 -2.61
N GLU A 159 -17.60 4.60 -2.34
CA GLU A 159 -17.07 3.27 -2.71
C GLU A 159 -17.23 3.04 -4.22
N THR A 160 -16.18 2.54 -4.85
CA THR A 160 -16.16 2.15 -6.26
C THR A 160 -15.59 0.74 -6.38
N GLU A 161 -16.32 -0.15 -7.05
CA GLU A 161 -15.86 -1.52 -7.29
C GLU A 161 -14.88 -1.55 -8.47
N ILE A 162 -13.67 -2.09 -8.24
CA ILE A 162 -12.63 -2.25 -9.24
C ILE A 162 -12.11 -3.71 -9.18
N GLY A 163 -12.61 -4.57 -10.06
CA GLY A 163 -12.39 -6.01 -9.92
C GLY A 163 -12.94 -6.53 -8.58
N CYS A 164 -12.11 -7.24 -7.83
CA CYS A 164 -12.46 -7.76 -6.50
C CYS A 164 -12.24 -6.76 -5.34
N PHE A 165 -11.97 -5.49 -5.64
CA PHE A 165 -11.66 -4.46 -4.65
C PHE A 165 -12.78 -3.44 -4.56
N SER A 166 -13.20 -3.11 -3.32
CA SER A 166 -14.01 -1.92 -3.05
C SER A 166 -13.07 -0.79 -2.63
N VAL A 167 -13.00 0.26 -3.43
CA VAL A 167 -12.04 1.37 -3.30
C VAL A 167 -12.77 2.65 -2.95
N CYS A 168 -12.32 3.32 -1.88
CA CYS A 168 -12.79 4.63 -1.47
C CYS A 168 -11.61 5.60 -1.39
N SER A 169 -11.67 6.70 -2.12
CA SER A 169 -10.72 7.80 -1.99
C SER A 169 -11.18 8.80 -0.95
N PHE A 170 -10.26 9.38 -0.19
CA PHE A 170 -10.55 10.42 0.80
C PHE A 170 -9.49 11.51 0.75
N GLU A 171 -9.85 12.71 1.21
CA GLU A 171 -8.95 13.86 1.15
C GLU A 171 -7.79 13.73 2.12
N VAL A 172 -6.59 14.10 1.66
CA VAL A 172 -5.38 14.27 2.49
C VAL A 172 -4.76 15.64 2.22
N PRO A 173 -4.20 16.32 3.24
CA PRO A 173 -3.56 17.61 3.07
C PRO A 173 -2.18 17.46 2.42
N HIS A 174 -2.02 17.97 1.19
CA HIS A 174 -0.74 18.03 0.48
C HIS A 174 -0.78 19.11 -0.59
N ASP A 175 0.37 19.46 -1.21
CA ASP A 175 0.51 20.58 -2.13
C ASP A 175 0.33 20.23 -3.63
N GLY A 176 -0.32 19.09 -3.95
CA GLY A 176 -0.76 18.76 -5.32
C GLY A 176 -2.03 19.53 -5.76
N THR A 177 -2.42 19.36 -7.02
CA THR A 177 -3.65 19.97 -7.57
C THR A 177 -4.92 19.51 -6.82
N ASP A 178 -4.93 18.26 -6.40
CA ASP A 178 -5.85 17.60 -5.48
C ASP A 178 -5.12 16.39 -4.90
N ASN A 179 -5.48 15.95 -3.69
CA ASN A 179 -4.72 14.91 -3.02
C ASN A 179 -5.68 13.94 -2.32
N VAL A 180 -5.43 12.66 -2.50
CA VAL A 180 -6.25 11.61 -1.90
C VAL A 180 -5.40 10.48 -1.32
N GLY A 181 -5.85 9.95 -0.19
CA GLY A 181 -5.50 8.62 0.27
C GLY A 181 -6.53 7.61 -0.21
N TYR A 182 -6.25 6.32 -0.02
CA TYR A 182 -7.13 5.24 -0.43
C TYR A 182 -7.40 4.26 0.70
N ARG A 183 -8.68 3.91 0.87
CA ARG A 183 -9.13 2.74 1.62
C ARG A 183 -9.57 1.69 0.60
N ILE A 184 -8.97 0.51 0.66
CA ILE A 184 -9.20 -0.60 -0.28
C ILE A 184 -9.64 -1.81 0.53
N ARG A 185 -10.84 -2.31 0.26
CA ARG A 185 -11.40 -3.49 0.91
C ARG A 185 -11.44 -4.66 -0.04
N THR A 186 -11.02 -5.81 0.44
CA THR A 186 -11.10 -7.09 -0.25
C THR A 186 -11.00 -8.23 0.76
N GLU A 187 -11.69 -9.33 0.55
CA GLU A 187 -11.62 -10.55 1.39
C GLU A 187 -11.81 -10.28 2.91
N GLY A 188 -12.64 -9.30 3.26
CA GLY A 188 -12.89 -8.90 4.66
C GLY A 188 -11.71 -8.18 5.33
N LYS A 189 -10.70 -7.78 4.57
CA LYS A 189 -9.56 -6.98 5.02
C LYS A 189 -9.62 -5.57 4.46
N THR A 190 -9.08 -4.63 5.22
CA THR A 190 -8.95 -3.22 4.84
C THR A 190 -7.48 -2.86 4.71
N PHE A 191 -7.09 -2.39 3.53
CA PHE A 191 -5.77 -1.85 3.21
C PHE A 191 -5.89 -0.34 3.02
N CYS A 192 -5.11 0.45 3.77
CA CYS A 192 -5.12 1.91 3.66
C CYS A 192 -3.77 2.44 3.18
N VAL A 193 -3.83 3.50 2.36
CA VAL A 193 -2.64 4.20 1.84
C VAL A 193 -2.76 5.68 2.18
N LEU A 194 -1.81 6.17 2.96
CA LEU A 194 -1.64 7.53 3.44
C LEU A 194 -0.20 7.98 3.11
N THR A 195 0.07 8.23 1.84
CA THR A 195 1.34 8.81 1.37
C THR A 195 1.17 10.29 1.09
N ASP A 196 2.25 11.05 1.18
CA ASP A 196 2.25 12.49 0.91
C ASP A 196 1.12 13.23 1.65
N ILE A 197 1.25 13.21 2.96
CA ILE A 197 0.28 13.81 3.88
C ILE A 197 0.99 14.79 4.82
N GLY A 198 0.61 16.07 4.79
CA GLY A 198 1.26 17.11 5.59
C GLY A 198 0.98 16.98 7.10
N HIS A 199 -0.21 16.54 7.47
CA HIS A 199 -0.60 16.28 8.86
C HIS A 199 -1.75 15.27 8.94
N ILE A 200 -1.91 14.66 10.09
CA ILE A 200 -3.00 13.70 10.35
C ILE A 200 -4.31 14.44 10.59
N THR A 201 -5.29 14.17 9.73
CA THR A 201 -6.67 14.70 9.84
C THR A 201 -7.56 13.72 10.58
N PRO A 202 -8.76 14.13 11.07
CA PRO A 202 -9.72 13.19 11.65
C PRO A 202 -10.11 12.05 10.70
N THR A 203 -10.16 12.32 9.39
CA THR A 203 -10.40 11.28 8.38
C THR A 203 -9.22 10.31 8.31
N ALA A 204 -7.97 10.80 8.33
CA ALA A 204 -6.78 9.95 8.34
C ALA A 204 -6.72 9.07 9.61
N GLU A 205 -7.05 9.62 10.79
CA GLU A 205 -7.17 8.84 12.03
C GLU A 205 -8.19 7.70 11.89
N GLN A 206 -9.36 7.99 11.30
CA GLN A 206 -10.37 6.96 11.09
C GLN A 206 -9.88 5.88 10.12
N MET A 207 -9.12 6.25 9.08
CA MET A 207 -8.54 5.29 8.14
C MET A 207 -7.49 4.39 8.83
N ILE A 208 -6.71 4.92 9.77
CA ILE A 208 -5.78 4.11 10.59
C ILE A 208 -6.56 3.14 11.47
N LYS A 209 -7.64 3.59 12.13
CA LYS A 209 -8.53 2.74 12.97
C LYS A 209 -9.25 1.64 12.18
N ASP A 210 -9.51 1.85 10.91
CA ASP A 210 -10.17 0.88 10.04
C ASP A 210 -9.20 -0.14 9.42
N ALA A 211 -7.88 0.17 9.38
CA ALA A 211 -6.90 -0.57 8.61
C ALA A 211 -6.48 -1.89 9.26
N ASN A 212 -6.43 -2.97 8.48
CA ASN A 212 -5.67 -4.17 8.85
C ASN A 212 -4.21 -4.04 8.38
N TYR A 213 -4.01 -3.34 7.27
CA TYR A 213 -2.74 -3.11 6.60
C TYR A 213 -2.65 -1.64 6.22
N LEU A 214 -1.53 -1.00 6.54
CA LEU A 214 -1.37 0.44 6.37
C LEU A 214 -0.05 0.78 5.69
N VAL A 215 -0.10 1.58 4.64
CA VAL A 215 1.04 2.33 4.12
C VAL A 215 0.91 3.76 4.65
N LEU A 216 1.86 4.20 5.47
CA LEU A 216 1.85 5.51 6.12
C LEU A 216 3.13 6.27 5.82
N GLU A 217 3.02 7.53 5.47
CA GLU A 217 4.17 8.39 5.30
C GLU A 217 4.96 8.56 6.61
N SER A 218 6.29 8.55 6.48
CA SER A 218 7.24 8.97 7.51
C SER A 218 8.43 9.63 6.81
N ASN A 219 8.21 10.87 6.35
CA ASN A 219 9.10 11.50 5.39
C ASN A 219 10.41 11.96 6.01
N TYR A 220 10.36 12.69 7.12
CA TYR A 220 11.56 13.33 7.68
C TYR A 220 11.66 13.20 9.20
N ASP A 221 12.90 13.25 9.69
CA ASP A 221 13.23 13.50 11.07
C ASP A 221 13.33 15.02 11.31
N ASN A 222 12.70 15.53 12.37
CA ASN A 222 12.64 16.95 12.65
C ASN A 222 14.04 17.60 12.79
N SER A 223 14.93 16.92 13.50
CA SER A 223 16.31 17.44 13.72
C SER A 223 17.13 17.40 12.44
N MET A 224 16.97 16.35 11.63
CA MET A 224 17.67 16.27 10.33
C MET A 224 17.16 17.33 9.36
N LEU A 225 15.85 17.59 9.31
CA LEU A 225 15.30 18.65 8.46
C LEU A 225 15.79 20.03 8.93
N GLU A 226 15.75 20.31 10.23
CA GLU A 226 16.16 21.60 10.80
C GLU A 226 17.65 21.87 10.55
N MET A 227 18.52 20.89 10.82
CA MET A 227 19.97 21.02 10.68
C MET A 227 20.50 20.73 9.27
N GLY A 228 19.68 20.13 8.41
CA GLY A 228 20.05 19.68 7.07
C GLY A 228 20.38 20.81 6.10
N PRO A 229 20.93 20.48 4.92
CA PRO A 229 21.47 21.46 3.96
C PRO A 229 20.40 22.20 3.16
N TYR A 230 19.11 21.84 3.29
CA TYR A 230 18.05 22.46 2.51
C TYR A 230 17.86 23.94 2.84
N PRO A 231 17.57 24.80 1.84
CA PRO A 231 17.27 26.19 2.06
C PRO A 231 15.97 26.36 2.87
N ALA A 232 15.86 27.47 3.60
CA ALA A 232 14.76 27.74 4.54
C ALA A 232 13.36 27.54 3.91
N TYR A 233 13.13 28.06 2.70
CA TYR A 233 11.84 27.93 2.03
C TYR A 233 11.44 26.46 1.75
N LEU A 234 12.44 25.59 1.49
CA LEU A 234 12.18 24.17 1.25
C LEU A 234 11.89 23.42 2.57
N LYS A 235 12.58 23.79 3.64
CA LYS A 235 12.30 23.26 5.00
C LYS A 235 10.89 23.65 5.44
N GLU A 236 10.50 24.90 5.21
CA GLU A 236 9.16 25.40 5.51
C GLU A 236 8.08 24.69 4.68
N ARG A 237 8.33 24.47 3.39
CA ARG A 237 7.43 23.70 2.53
C ARG A 237 7.27 22.26 3.02
N ILE A 238 8.38 21.57 3.35
CA ILE A 238 8.37 20.16 3.77
C ILE A 238 7.68 20.01 5.13
N GLY A 239 7.99 20.87 6.10
CA GLY A 239 7.41 20.80 7.45
C GLY A 239 6.10 21.56 7.63
N GLY A 240 5.54 22.15 6.57
CA GLY A 240 4.27 22.89 6.60
C GLY A 240 3.04 21.99 6.61
N GLU A 241 1.88 22.58 6.87
CA GLU A 241 0.58 21.86 6.96
C GLU A 241 0.24 21.03 5.72
N ASN A 242 0.65 21.46 4.53
CA ASN A 242 0.48 20.76 3.26
C ASN A 242 1.80 20.16 2.74
N GLY A 243 2.78 19.98 3.60
CA GLY A 243 4.06 19.36 3.27
C GLY A 243 4.03 17.84 3.40
N HIS A 244 4.85 17.34 4.32
CA HIS A 244 5.00 15.90 4.57
C HIS A 244 4.96 15.59 6.07
N LEU A 245 4.65 14.35 6.41
CA LEU A 245 4.53 13.87 7.78
C LEU A 245 5.91 13.54 8.36
N CYS A 246 6.23 14.10 9.53
CA CYS A 246 7.46 13.75 10.23
C CYS A 246 7.35 12.40 10.96
N ASN A 247 8.50 11.83 11.31
CA ASN A 247 8.58 10.55 12.03
C ASN A 247 7.79 10.56 13.34
N THR A 248 7.87 11.67 14.09
CA THR A 248 7.21 11.81 15.39
C THR A 248 5.69 11.82 15.27
N ASP A 249 5.16 12.53 14.27
CA ASP A 249 3.71 12.62 14.07
C ASP A 249 3.15 11.31 13.49
N ALA A 250 3.91 10.63 12.61
CA ALA A 250 3.58 9.28 12.17
C ALA A 250 3.53 8.29 13.36
N ALA A 251 4.52 8.38 14.26
CA ALA A 251 4.59 7.53 15.45
C ALA A 251 3.42 7.76 16.41
N LYS A 252 3.09 9.03 16.68
CA LYS A 252 1.94 9.40 17.50
C LYS A 252 0.63 8.91 16.89
N ALA A 253 0.43 9.15 15.60
CA ALA A 253 -0.77 8.70 14.90
C ALA A 253 -0.97 7.18 15.00
N LEU A 254 0.10 6.40 14.86
CA LEU A 254 0.05 4.96 15.04
C LEU A 254 -0.26 4.56 16.48
N ALA A 255 0.40 5.17 17.47
CA ALA A 255 0.21 4.85 18.88
C ALA A 255 -1.21 5.19 19.37
N GLU A 256 -1.74 6.36 18.97
CA GLU A 256 -3.05 6.85 19.39
C GLU A 256 -4.22 6.12 18.72
N ASN A 257 -4.00 5.56 17.53
CA ASN A 257 -5.06 4.93 16.73
C ASN A 257 -4.84 3.41 16.54
N TYR A 258 -3.89 2.81 17.27
CA TYR A 258 -3.65 1.38 17.23
C TYR A 258 -4.89 0.58 17.68
N HIS A 259 -5.10 -0.56 17.04
CA HIS A 259 -6.07 -1.57 17.43
C HIS A 259 -5.54 -2.96 17.06
N GLU A 260 -6.02 -4.01 17.72
CA GLU A 260 -5.54 -5.39 17.52
C GLU A 260 -5.69 -5.92 16.08
N GLY A 261 -6.56 -5.31 15.28
CA GLY A 261 -6.75 -5.65 13.87
C GLY A 261 -5.67 -5.08 12.94
N LEU A 262 -4.91 -4.05 13.36
CA LEU A 262 -3.81 -3.46 12.60
C LEU A 262 -2.57 -4.34 12.74
N SER A 263 -2.31 -5.18 11.75
CA SER A 263 -1.28 -6.20 11.80
C SER A 263 0.04 -5.80 11.16
N HIS A 264 0.02 -4.94 10.13
CA HIS A 264 1.22 -4.56 9.39
C HIS A 264 1.18 -3.11 8.93
N VAL A 265 2.27 -2.39 9.16
CA VAL A 265 2.46 -1.01 8.69
C VAL A 265 3.75 -0.91 7.90
N TRP A 266 3.65 -0.36 6.69
CA TRP A 266 4.79 0.04 5.88
C TRP A 266 4.96 1.54 5.94
N LEU A 267 6.11 1.98 6.44
CA LEU A 267 6.48 3.38 6.47
C LEU A 267 7.06 3.77 5.12
N CYS A 268 6.45 4.77 4.49
CA CYS A 268 6.71 5.11 3.10
C CYS A 268 7.27 6.53 2.93
N HIS A 269 7.68 6.84 1.70
CA HIS A 269 8.07 8.16 1.22
C HIS A 269 9.16 8.85 2.05
N LEU A 270 10.19 8.09 2.48
CA LEU A 270 11.30 8.65 3.27
C LEU A 270 12.15 9.61 2.44
N SER A 271 12.43 10.78 2.99
CA SER A 271 13.40 11.73 2.45
C SER A 271 14.80 11.11 2.33
N GLU A 272 15.50 11.39 1.24
CA GLU A 272 16.87 10.90 1.03
C GLU A 272 17.88 11.64 1.94
N GLU A 273 17.66 12.94 2.18
CA GLU A 273 18.58 13.82 2.91
C GLU A 273 18.18 14.02 4.39
N ASN A 274 16.87 13.96 4.67
CA ASN A 274 16.36 14.35 5.99
C ASN A 274 15.77 13.18 6.77
N ASN A 275 16.10 11.93 6.39
CA ASN A 275 15.65 10.75 7.12
C ASN A 275 16.59 9.56 6.92
N HIS A 276 16.48 8.59 7.82
CA HIS A 276 17.18 7.33 7.72
C HIS A 276 16.28 6.18 8.24
N PRO A 277 16.21 5.03 7.59
CA PRO A 277 15.36 3.90 8.03
C PRO A 277 15.49 3.56 9.51
N THR A 278 16.73 3.50 10.05
CA THR A 278 16.96 3.19 11.46
C THR A 278 16.42 4.27 12.41
N ILE A 279 16.36 5.54 11.99
CA ILE A 279 15.79 6.63 12.81
C ILE A 279 14.28 6.46 12.87
N VAL A 280 13.65 6.20 11.73
CA VAL A 280 12.21 5.93 11.65
C VAL A 280 11.83 4.72 12.52
N GLU A 281 12.52 3.59 12.34
CA GLU A 281 12.27 2.36 13.12
C GLU A 281 12.37 2.60 14.63
N LYS A 282 13.39 3.35 15.07
CA LYS A 282 13.56 3.70 16.49
C LYS A 282 12.47 4.65 17.00
N CYS A 283 12.10 5.65 16.21
CA CYS A 283 11.08 6.62 16.58
C CYS A 283 9.72 5.93 16.75
N ILE A 284 9.29 5.17 15.74
CA ILE A 284 8.02 4.41 15.77
C ILE A 284 8.04 3.37 16.90
N GLY A 285 9.14 2.60 17.01
CA GLY A 285 9.28 1.57 18.03
C GLY A 285 9.22 2.11 19.45
N ALA A 286 9.79 3.29 19.72
CA ALA A 286 9.74 3.94 21.04
C ALA A 286 8.30 4.32 21.42
N HIS A 287 7.55 4.99 20.53
CA HIS A 287 6.18 5.39 20.80
C HIS A 287 5.23 4.20 20.99
N LEU A 288 5.39 3.14 20.17
CA LEU A 288 4.61 1.92 20.34
C LEU A 288 4.95 1.22 21.65
N TYR A 289 6.22 1.21 22.05
CA TYR A 289 6.64 0.62 23.33
C TYR A 289 6.05 1.36 24.55
N GLU A 290 5.89 2.69 24.48
CA GLU A 290 5.26 3.50 25.54
C GLU A 290 3.81 3.08 25.82
N ILE A 291 3.10 2.55 24.83
CA ILE A 291 1.74 2.00 24.97
C ILE A 291 1.72 0.48 25.15
N GLY A 292 2.89 -0.14 25.38
CA GLY A 292 3.02 -1.57 25.68
C GLY A 292 3.09 -2.49 24.47
N LEU A 293 3.25 -1.97 23.26
CA LEU A 293 3.36 -2.75 22.02
C LEU A 293 4.82 -3.03 21.66
N ILE A 294 5.08 -4.24 21.18
CA ILE A 294 6.41 -4.68 20.76
C ILE A 294 6.38 -4.92 19.25
N VAL A 295 7.17 -4.14 18.51
CA VAL A 295 7.34 -4.32 17.07
C VAL A 295 7.91 -5.71 16.77
N GLY A 296 7.34 -6.39 15.79
CA GLY A 296 7.70 -7.75 15.40
C GLY A 296 7.01 -8.85 16.23
N LYS A 297 6.24 -8.48 17.27
CA LYS A 297 5.43 -9.39 18.06
C LYS A 297 3.95 -9.04 17.98
N ASP A 298 3.60 -7.82 18.32
CA ASP A 298 2.20 -7.34 18.40
C ASP A 298 1.76 -6.66 17.09
N ILE A 299 2.71 -6.04 16.38
CA ILE A 299 2.53 -5.39 15.08
C ILE A 299 3.80 -5.51 14.25
N SER A 300 3.68 -5.69 12.94
CA SER A 300 4.80 -5.63 12.01
C SER A 300 4.99 -4.20 11.50
N ILE A 301 6.19 -3.66 11.63
CA ILE A 301 6.56 -2.35 11.09
C ILE A 301 7.75 -2.53 10.16
N GLU A 302 7.63 -2.03 8.94
CA GLU A 302 8.72 -2.08 7.96
C GLU A 302 8.87 -0.73 7.25
N VAL A 303 10.10 -0.40 6.89
CA VAL A 303 10.42 0.84 6.15
C VAL A 303 10.64 0.50 4.68
N LEU A 304 9.79 1.06 3.81
CA LEU A 304 9.90 0.87 2.37
C LEU A 304 11.13 1.59 1.79
N ARG A 305 11.78 0.93 0.84
CA ARG A 305 12.98 1.48 0.19
C ARG A 305 12.61 2.44 -0.93
N ARG A 306 13.38 3.53 -1.06
CA ARG A 306 13.13 4.58 -2.06
C ARG A 306 13.25 4.11 -3.51
N LYS A 307 14.30 3.38 -3.84
CA LYS A 307 14.69 3.09 -5.24
C LYS A 307 14.76 1.59 -5.57
N VAL A 308 14.47 0.74 -4.60
CA VAL A 308 14.59 -0.72 -4.73
C VAL A 308 13.27 -1.37 -4.35
N PRO A 309 12.75 -2.29 -5.16
CA PRO A 309 11.54 -3.02 -4.79
C PRO A 309 11.68 -3.76 -3.45
N SER A 310 10.59 -3.86 -2.72
CA SER A 310 10.49 -4.74 -1.56
C SER A 310 10.41 -6.21 -1.98
N ASP A 311 10.50 -7.12 -1.02
CA ASP A 311 10.01 -8.48 -1.23
C ASP A 311 8.49 -8.47 -1.43
N MET A 312 7.91 -9.59 -1.84
CA MET A 312 6.47 -9.77 -1.86
C MET A 312 6.01 -10.11 -0.45
N TYR A 313 5.10 -9.32 0.11
CA TYR A 313 4.44 -9.63 1.37
C TYR A 313 3.19 -10.46 1.09
N GLU A 314 3.05 -11.55 1.79
CA GLU A 314 1.85 -12.39 1.82
C GLU A 314 1.14 -12.12 3.15
N LEU A 315 -0.12 -11.65 3.08
CA LEU A 315 -0.86 -10.98 4.18
C LEU A 315 -2.05 -11.82 4.66
#